data_791c247fdfbdbd075ea65b6454ba8721
#
_entry.id   791c247fdfbdbd075ea65b6454ba8721
#
_cell.length_a   1.000
_cell.length_b   1.000
_cell.length_c   1.000
_cell.angle_alpha   90.00
_cell.angle_beta   90.00
_cell.angle_gamma   90.00
#
_symmetry.space_group_name_H-M   'P 1'
#
loop_
_entity.id
_entity.type
_entity.pdbx_description
1 polymer ?
#
loop_
_entity_poly.entity_id
_entity_poly.type
_entity_poly.pdbx_seq_one_letter_code
_entity_poly.pdbx_strand_id
1 'polypeptide(L)'
;MPLNQVRLQQNQTLVVGTLSQLAEGCIAGTVSGTITDAVSGNTVSGVSLSVRSGVNVTSGSTTGTTATTDSSGNYSFSSVSAGWYTVQTSKSGYTDGYFNIKSCSGVTGQDASITTTLSSGTMRIVLSWPTGSTASDLDSHLTIPDNASSRYHIFYSKKKFYYVTNSST
;
A
#
# COMPACT_ATOMS: atom_id res chain seq x y z
N MET A 1 -10.17 16.52 0.10
CA MET A 1 -11.33 17.17 -0.55
C MET A 1 -12.26 17.64 0.56
N PRO A 2 -12.69 18.89 0.57
CA PRO A 2 -13.71 19.32 1.51
C PRO A 2 -15.01 18.58 1.17
N LEU A 3 -15.70 18.09 2.18
CA LEU A 3 -17.04 17.56 2.05
C LEU A 3 -17.92 18.67 1.50
N ASN A 4 -18.31 18.57 0.22
CA ASN A 4 -19.33 19.44 -0.33
C ASN A 4 -20.61 19.20 0.43
N GLN A 5 -21.13 20.23 1.04
CA GLN A 5 -22.42 20.20 1.70
C GLN A 5 -23.50 19.85 0.67
N VAL A 6 -24.14 18.71 0.87
CA VAL A 6 -25.33 18.34 0.10
C VAL A 6 -26.45 19.30 0.55
N ARG A 7 -26.81 20.28 -0.29
CA ARG A 7 -28.00 21.09 -0.10
C ARG A 7 -29.23 20.32 -0.58
N LEU A 8 -30.09 19.92 0.34
CA LEU A 8 -31.39 19.43 0.00
C LEU A 8 -32.29 20.62 -0.39
N GLN A 9 -32.94 20.56 -1.55
CA GLN A 9 -34.04 21.46 -1.87
C GLN A 9 -35.30 21.03 -1.10
N GLN A 10 -36.16 22.00 -0.77
CA GLN A 10 -37.38 21.76 -0.02
C GLN A 10 -38.23 20.69 -0.72
N ASN A 11 -38.62 19.64 0.02
CA ASN A 11 -39.37 18.46 -0.42
C ASN A 11 -38.55 17.29 -1.05
N GLN A 12 -37.24 17.20 -0.82
CA GLN A 12 -36.53 15.99 -1.14
C GLN A 12 -36.22 15.18 0.13
N THR A 13 -36.55 13.90 0.11
CA THR A 13 -36.18 12.97 1.16
C THR A 13 -34.77 12.49 0.89
N LEU A 14 -33.82 12.80 1.78
CA LEU A 14 -32.51 12.21 1.75
C LEU A 14 -32.60 10.75 2.23
N VAL A 15 -32.53 9.81 1.33
CA VAL A 15 -32.30 8.42 1.70
C VAL A 15 -30.81 8.30 2.02
N VAL A 16 -30.49 8.21 3.31
CA VAL A 16 -29.13 7.92 3.75
C VAL A 16 -28.86 6.47 3.41
N GLY A 17 -28.26 6.24 2.26
CA GLY A 17 -27.75 4.94 1.88
C GLY A 17 -26.50 4.58 2.69
N THR A 18 -26.19 3.29 2.75
CA THR A 18 -24.92 2.83 3.26
C THR A 18 -23.77 3.42 2.45
N LEU A 19 -22.55 3.50 3.01
CA LEU A 19 -21.34 4.00 2.30
C LEU A 19 -21.12 3.38 0.92
N SER A 20 -21.69 2.21 0.65
CA SER A 20 -21.71 1.57 -0.68
C SER A 20 -22.51 2.34 -1.73
N GLN A 21 -23.49 3.17 -1.34
CA GLN A 21 -24.29 3.97 -2.27
C GLN A 21 -23.60 5.29 -2.68
N LEU A 22 -22.54 5.69 -2.01
CA LEU A 22 -21.68 6.80 -2.46
C LEU A 22 -20.74 6.39 -3.61
N ALA A 23 -20.76 5.14 -4.00
CA ALA A 23 -20.08 4.59 -5.19
C ALA A 23 -21.01 4.51 -6.41
N GLU A 24 -22.05 5.35 -6.49
CA GLU A 24 -22.92 5.45 -7.67
C GLU A 24 -22.04 5.70 -8.91
N GLY A 25 -22.04 4.72 -9.81
CA GLY A 25 -21.22 4.71 -11.03
C GLY A 25 -20.04 3.76 -11.03
N CYS A 26 -19.63 3.18 -9.91
CA CYS A 26 -18.57 2.16 -9.90
C CYS A 26 -19.16 0.76 -10.14
N ILE A 27 -18.69 0.08 -11.18
CA ILE A 27 -19.02 -1.32 -11.47
C ILE A 27 -17.74 -2.18 -11.33
N ALA A 28 -17.93 -3.49 -11.36
CA ALA A 28 -16.80 -4.42 -11.42
C ALA A 28 -15.93 -4.13 -12.65
N GLY A 29 -14.63 -4.24 -12.49
CA GLY A 29 -13.69 -3.94 -13.57
C GLY A 29 -12.33 -4.58 -13.36
N THR A 30 -11.47 -4.38 -14.34
CA THR A 30 -10.07 -4.81 -14.26
C THR A 30 -9.28 -3.85 -13.35
N VAL A 31 -8.45 -4.42 -12.49
CA VAL A 31 -7.49 -3.66 -11.68
C VAL A 31 -6.09 -4.12 -12.06
N SER A 32 -5.23 -3.20 -12.46
CA SER A 32 -3.87 -3.53 -12.89
C SER A 32 -2.83 -2.54 -12.36
N GLY A 33 -1.60 -3.00 -12.31
CA GLY A 33 -0.47 -2.22 -11.87
C GLY A 33 0.85 -2.98 -12.07
N THR A 34 1.92 -2.44 -11.54
CA THR A 34 3.28 -2.97 -11.65
C THR A 34 3.87 -3.17 -10.26
N ILE A 35 4.59 -4.27 -10.08
CA ILE A 35 5.35 -4.54 -8.86
C ILE A 35 6.83 -4.27 -9.12
N THR A 36 7.44 -3.46 -8.26
CA THR A 36 8.86 -3.12 -8.30
C THR A 36 9.59 -3.55 -7.04
N ASP A 37 10.91 -3.69 -7.14
CA ASP A 37 11.78 -3.83 -5.97
C ASP A 37 12.03 -2.45 -5.35
N ALA A 38 11.76 -2.31 -4.07
CA ALA A 38 11.81 -1.05 -3.34
C ALA A 38 13.22 -0.44 -3.22
N VAL A 39 14.27 -1.21 -3.50
CA VAL A 39 15.67 -0.76 -3.37
C VAL A 39 16.23 -0.39 -4.73
N SER A 40 16.04 -1.25 -5.72
CA SER A 40 16.58 -1.07 -7.05
C SER A 40 15.68 -0.27 -8.00
N GLY A 41 14.38 -0.22 -7.71
CA GLY A 41 13.35 0.33 -8.60
C GLY A 41 13.02 -0.57 -9.79
N ASN A 42 13.69 -1.71 -9.95
CA ASN A 42 13.45 -2.62 -11.06
C ASN A 42 12.12 -3.36 -10.89
N THR A 43 11.48 -3.69 -12.00
CA THR A 43 10.26 -4.50 -12.01
C THR A 43 10.54 -5.93 -11.55
N VAL A 44 9.58 -6.55 -10.85
CA VAL A 44 9.72 -7.89 -10.30
C VAL A 44 8.69 -8.84 -10.92
N SER A 45 9.17 -9.80 -11.71
CA SER A 45 8.35 -10.87 -12.30
C SER A 45 8.07 -12.00 -11.32
N GLY A 46 7.02 -12.79 -11.56
CA GLY A 46 6.72 -14.00 -10.79
C GLY A 46 6.33 -13.73 -9.33
N VAL A 47 5.81 -12.55 -9.02
CA VAL A 47 5.22 -12.24 -7.72
C VAL A 47 3.80 -12.77 -7.70
N SER A 48 3.47 -13.63 -6.75
CA SER A 48 2.10 -14.09 -6.51
C SER A 48 1.33 -13.02 -5.73
N LEU A 49 0.14 -12.70 -6.21
CA LEU A 49 -0.75 -11.71 -5.60
C LEU A 49 -2.08 -12.36 -5.23
N SER A 50 -2.59 -12.07 -4.04
CA SER A 50 -3.90 -12.52 -3.59
C SER A 50 -4.68 -11.38 -2.94
N VAL A 51 -5.98 -11.32 -3.19
CA VAL A 51 -6.85 -10.20 -2.81
C VAL A 51 -7.66 -10.54 -1.56
N ARG A 52 -7.75 -9.59 -0.63
CA ARG A 52 -8.61 -9.61 0.57
C ARG A 52 -9.58 -8.45 0.53
N SER A 53 -10.80 -8.65 0.99
CA SER A 53 -11.78 -7.56 1.09
C SER A 53 -11.42 -6.58 2.20
N GLY A 54 -11.48 -5.28 1.90
CA GLY A 54 -11.22 -4.20 2.85
C GLY A 54 -9.81 -3.60 2.75
N VAL A 55 -9.58 -2.56 3.53
CA VAL A 55 -8.33 -1.79 3.59
C VAL A 55 -7.49 -2.28 4.77
N ASN A 56 -6.18 -2.46 4.56
CA ASN A 56 -5.20 -2.91 5.58
C ASN A 56 -5.51 -4.27 6.22
N VAL A 57 -6.12 -5.18 5.45
CA VAL A 57 -6.46 -6.54 5.91
C VAL A 57 -5.29 -7.48 5.66
N THR A 58 -4.49 -7.78 6.69
CA THR A 58 -3.27 -8.59 6.60
C THR A 58 -3.45 -10.04 7.03
N SER A 59 -4.65 -10.44 7.45
CA SER A 59 -4.96 -11.80 7.90
C SER A 59 -6.37 -12.22 7.49
N GLY A 60 -6.73 -13.48 7.69
CA GLY A 60 -8.04 -14.04 7.31
C GLY A 60 -8.08 -14.54 5.86
N SER A 61 -9.29 -14.83 5.38
CA SER A 61 -9.50 -15.43 4.06
C SER A 61 -9.27 -14.43 2.92
N THR A 62 -8.78 -14.95 1.79
CA THR A 62 -8.74 -14.22 0.52
C THR A 62 -10.08 -14.30 -0.20
N THR A 63 -10.32 -13.43 -1.16
CA THR A 63 -11.51 -13.45 -2.02
C THR A 63 -11.48 -14.56 -3.09
N GLY A 64 -10.35 -15.25 -3.24
CA GLY A 64 -10.10 -16.18 -4.34
C GLY A 64 -9.54 -15.50 -5.61
N THR A 65 -9.54 -14.17 -5.67
CA THR A 65 -8.93 -13.43 -6.78
C THR A 65 -7.41 -13.43 -6.64
N THR A 66 -6.71 -13.90 -7.67
CA THR A 66 -5.25 -14.00 -7.69
C THR A 66 -4.68 -13.55 -9.02
N ALA A 67 -3.42 -13.14 -9.02
CA ALA A 67 -2.62 -12.86 -10.22
C ALA A 67 -1.15 -13.20 -9.96
N THR A 68 -0.36 -13.26 -11.04
CA THR A 68 1.10 -13.35 -10.95
C THR A 68 1.69 -12.31 -11.88
N THR A 69 2.74 -11.62 -11.44
CA THR A 69 3.39 -10.62 -12.29
C THR A 69 4.09 -11.29 -13.48
N ASP A 70 3.95 -10.67 -14.64
CA ASP A 70 4.62 -11.05 -15.89
C ASP A 70 6.12 -10.72 -15.89
N SER A 71 6.80 -10.92 -17.04
CA SER A 71 8.23 -10.63 -17.19
C SER A 71 8.58 -9.15 -17.02
N SER A 72 7.62 -8.27 -17.17
CA SER A 72 7.76 -6.81 -16.98
C SER A 72 7.25 -6.34 -15.62
N GLY A 73 6.90 -7.27 -14.72
CA GLY A 73 6.40 -6.97 -13.38
C GLY A 73 4.94 -6.53 -13.35
N ASN A 74 4.22 -6.58 -14.46
CA ASN A 74 2.82 -6.16 -14.51
C ASN A 74 1.89 -7.26 -13.99
N TYR A 75 0.82 -6.85 -13.32
CA TYR A 75 -0.26 -7.73 -12.91
C TYR A 75 -1.63 -7.19 -13.33
N SER A 76 -2.60 -8.08 -13.42
CA SER A 76 -3.99 -7.73 -13.72
C SER A 76 -4.95 -8.68 -13.02
N PHE A 77 -5.91 -8.13 -12.30
CA PHE A 77 -7.08 -8.84 -11.78
C PHE A 77 -8.27 -8.49 -12.66
N SER A 78 -8.92 -9.49 -13.25
CA SER A 78 -10.14 -9.29 -14.04
C SER A 78 -11.38 -9.29 -13.14
N SER A 79 -12.37 -8.49 -13.50
CA SER A 79 -13.73 -8.52 -12.91
C SER A 79 -13.77 -8.38 -11.38
N VAL A 80 -12.94 -7.54 -10.80
CA VAL A 80 -12.98 -7.23 -9.37
C VAL A 80 -14.20 -6.34 -9.09
N SER A 81 -15.06 -6.75 -8.17
CA SER A 81 -16.22 -5.95 -7.75
C SER A 81 -15.78 -4.56 -7.28
N ALA A 82 -16.67 -3.56 -7.43
CA ALA A 82 -16.36 -2.21 -6.95
C ALA A 82 -16.12 -2.21 -5.43
N GLY A 83 -15.05 -1.56 -4.99
CA GLY A 83 -14.70 -1.51 -3.57
C GLY A 83 -13.20 -1.31 -3.32
N TRP A 84 -12.84 -1.36 -2.06
CA TRP A 84 -11.48 -1.33 -1.59
C TRP A 84 -11.01 -2.70 -1.14
N TYR A 85 -9.78 -3.03 -1.45
CA TYR A 85 -9.18 -4.34 -1.17
C TYR A 85 -7.75 -4.18 -0.72
N THR A 86 -7.25 -5.19 -0.01
CA THR A 86 -5.83 -5.35 0.30
C THR A 86 -5.28 -6.49 -0.54
N VAL A 87 -4.17 -6.24 -1.22
CA VAL A 87 -3.41 -7.25 -1.95
C VAL A 87 -2.24 -7.70 -1.09
N GLN A 88 -2.12 -9.01 -0.91
CA GLN A 88 -0.92 -9.65 -0.36
C GLN A 88 -0.02 -10.07 -1.50
N THR A 89 1.26 -9.76 -1.40
CA THR A 89 2.30 -10.23 -2.32
C THR A 89 3.14 -11.31 -1.67
N SER A 90 3.53 -12.33 -2.44
CA SER A 90 4.45 -13.37 -1.99
C SER A 90 5.41 -13.77 -3.11
N LYS A 91 6.70 -13.85 -2.79
CA LYS A 91 7.75 -14.32 -3.72
C LYS A 91 8.95 -14.80 -2.93
N SER A 92 9.54 -15.94 -3.36
CA SER A 92 10.78 -16.45 -2.77
C SER A 92 11.90 -15.41 -2.83
N GLY A 93 12.59 -15.18 -1.72
CA GLY A 93 13.65 -14.17 -1.57
C GLY A 93 13.12 -12.76 -1.24
N TYR A 94 11.81 -12.56 -1.16
CA TYR A 94 11.17 -11.30 -0.77
C TYR A 94 10.36 -11.50 0.51
N THR A 95 10.18 -10.41 1.24
CA THR A 95 9.25 -10.38 2.37
C THR A 95 7.82 -10.23 1.83
N ASP A 96 6.87 -10.98 2.39
CA ASP A 96 5.45 -10.78 2.08
C ASP A 96 5.04 -9.34 2.37
N GLY A 97 4.41 -8.71 1.39
CA GLY A 97 3.97 -7.33 1.44
C GLY A 97 2.46 -7.21 1.33
N TYR A 98 1.96 -6.03 1.71
CA TYR A 98 0.53 -5.71 1.61
C TYR A 98 0.36 -4.29 1.09
N PHE A 99 -0.56 -4.10 0.15
CA PHE A 99 -0.93 -2.78 -0.35
C PHE A 99 -2.42 -2.72 -0.66
N ASN A 100 -2.98 -1.52 -0.66
CA ASN A 100 -4.39 -1.34 -0.93
C ASN A 100 -4.63 -0.98 -2.38
N ILE A 101 -5.70 -1.52 -2.95
CA ILE A 101 -6.19 -1.21 -4.29
C ILE A 101 -7.65 -0.77 -4.21
N LYS A 102 -8.05 0.07 -5.17
CA LYS A 102 -9.45 0.43 -5.42
C LYS A 102 -9.91 -0.20 -6.73
N SER A 103 -11.07 -0.82 -6.73
CA SER A 103 -11.75 -1.24 -7.96
C SER A 103 -12.95 -0.34 -8.21
N CYS A 104 -13.01 0.23 -9.42
CA CYS A 104 -14.10 1.10 -9.86
C CYS A 104 -14.05 1.19 -11.39
N SER A 105 -14.88 0.44 -12.08
CA SER A 105 -15.06 0.49 -13.55
C SER A 105 -13.76 0.29 -14.38
N GLY A 106 -12.80 -0.41 -13.82
CA GLY A 106 -11.46 -0.57 -14.39
C GLY A 106 -10.50 0.54 -13.93
N VAL A 107 -9.43 0.13 -13.24
CA VAL A 107 -8.40 1.03 -12.72
C VAL A 107 -7.02 0.48 -13.05
N THR A 108 -6.15 1.34 -13.57
CA THR A 108 -4.75 1.04 -13.86
C THR A 108 -3.82 1.79 -12.90
N GLY A 109 -2.52 1.47 -12.91
CA GLY A 109 -1.53 2.17 -12.11
C GLY A 109 -1.69 1.96 -10.61
N GLN A 110 -2.24 0.82 -10.19
CA GLN A 110 -2.26 0.42 -8.79
C GLN A 110 -0.92 -0.25 -8.44
N ASP A 111 0.16 0.55 -8.53
CA ASP A 111 1.53 0.09 -8.40
C ASP A 111 1.92 -0.12 -6.95
N ALA A 112 2.85 -1.05 -6.72
CA ALA A 112 3.41 -1.30 -5.39
C ALA A 112 4.87 -1.74 -5.48
N SER A 113 5.56 -1.66 -4.34
CA SER A 113 6.94 -2.13 -4.22
C SER A 113 7.03 -3.21 -3.15
N ILE A 114 7.85 -4.22 -3.43
CA ILE A 114 8.21 -5.27 -2.48
C ILE A 114 9.70 -5.19 -2.15
N THR A 115 10.11 -5.78 -1.05
CA THR A 115 11.51 -5.75 -0.61
C THR A 115 12.04 -7.15 -0.36
N THR A 116 13.29 -7.37 -0.70
CA THR A 116 13.98 -8.62 -0.37
C THR A 116 13.98 -8.87 1.13
N THR A 117 14.00 -10.16 1.50
CA THR A 117 14.11 -10.58 2.89
C THR A 117 15.29 -9.93 3.57
N LEU A 118 15.12 -9.50 4.81
CA LEU A 118 16.14 -8.87 5.62
C LEU A 118 16.79 -9.88 6.57
N SER A 119 18.04 -9.65 6.91
CA SER A 119 18.70 -10.37 7.98
C SER A 119 18.02 -10.12 9.32
N SER A 120 18.10 -11.09 10.25
CA SER A 120 17.60 -10.91 11.61
C SER A 120 18.16 -9.64 12.25
N GLY A 121 17.32 -8.91 12.98
CA GLY A 121 17.69 -7.65 13.63
C GLY A 121 17.72 -6.42 12.71
N THR A 122 17.36 -6.56 11.45
CA THR A 122 17.24 -5.42 10.53
C THR A 122 15.79 -5.07 10.23
N MET A 123 15.53 -3.79 9.98
CA MET A 123 14.22 -3.27 9.56
C MET A 123 14.39 -2.38 8.33
N ARG A 124 13.46 -2.48 7.40
CA ARG A 124 13.37 -1.56 6.26
C ARG A 124 12.01 -0.89 6.26
N ILE A 125 12.02 0.43 6.12
CA ILE A 125 10.83 1.24 5.93
C ILE A 125 10.83 1.73 4.50
N VAL A 126 9.78 1.45 3.75
CA VAL A 126 9.60 1.89 2.36
C VAL A 126 8.51 2.94 2.34
N LEU A 127 8.83 4.11 1.79
CA LEU A 127 7.88 5.17 1.48
C LEU A 127 7.69 5.19 -0.03
N SER A 128 6.45 5.06 -0.47
CA SER A 128 6.11 5.11 -1.89
C SER A 128 4.94 6.07 -2.12
N TRP A 129 4.96 6.78 -3.23
CA TRP A 129 3.89 7.68 -3.66
C TRP A 129 3.76 7.68 -5.18
N PRO A 130 2.57 8.00 -5.73
CA PRO A 130 2.37 8.02 -7.17
C PRO A 130 3.26 9.08 -7.85
N THR A 131 3.84 8.71 -8.98
CA THR A 131 4.53 9.67 -9.86
C THR A 131 3.54 10.70 -10.39
N GLY A 132 3.97 11.97 -10.47
CA GLY A 132 3.10 13.06 -10.94
C GLY A 132 2.08 13.56 -9.90
N SER A 133 2.19 13.12 -8.64
CA SER A 133 1.44 13.73 -7.55
C SER A 133 1.92 15.17 -7.28
N THR A 134 1.07 15.99 -6.66
CA THR A 134 1.45 17.36 -6.24
C THR A 134 2.51 17.37 -5.13
N ALA A 135 2.75 16.24 -4.47
CA ALA A 135 3.86 16.06 -3.55
C ALA A 135 5.11 15.70 -4.35
N SER A 136 5.95 16.70 -4.60
CA SER A 136 7.22 16.54 -5.31
C SER A 136 8.31 15.94 -4.43
N ASP A 137 8.14 16.00 -3.11
CA ASP A 137 9.08 15.50 -2.11
C ASP A 137 8.33 15.03 -0.86
N LEU A 138 8.69 13.86 -0.35
CA LEU A 138 8.14 13.29 0.88
C LEU A 138 9.30 12.83 1.77
N ASP A 139 9.43 13.48 2.91
CA ASP A 139 10.43 13.10 3.90
C ASP A 139 9.91 12.05 4.86
N SER A 140 10.72 11.01 5.08
CA SER A 140 10.45 10.05 6.15
C SER A 140 11.11 10.49 7.45
N HIS A 141 10.35 10.47 8.53
CA HIS A 141 10.82 10.75 9.88
C HIS A 141 10.66 9.50 10.75
N LEU A 142 11.77 8.93 11.20
CA LEU A 142 11.78 7.77 12.09
C LEU A 142 12.25 8.19 13.47
N THR A 143 11.44 7.91 14.48
CA THR A 143 11.81 8.12 15.88
C THR A 143 11.96 6.76 16.56
N ILE A 144 13.16 6.46 17.04
CA ILE A 144 13.51 5.21 17.72
C ILE A 144 13.85 5.47 19.19
N PRO A 145 13.55 4.54 20.12
CA PRO A 145 13.97 4.66 21.50
C PRO A 145 15.49 4.59 21.62
N ASP A 146 16.05 5.32 22.56
CA ASP A 146 17.43 5.14 23.01
C ASP A 146 17.50 4.31 24.31
N ASN A 147 18.72 4.10 24.80
CA ASN A 147 18.94 3.34 26.03
C ASN A 147 18.58 4.12 27.32
N ALA A 148 18.24 5.39 27.23
CA ALA A 148 18.17 6.32 28.35
C ALA A 148 16.81 7.02 28.51
N SER A 149 15.73 6.40 28.08
CA SER A 149 14.37 6.96 28.13
C SER A 149 14.14 8.16 27.20
N SER A 150 15.05 8.41 26.27
CA SER A 150 14.95 9.41 25.21
C SER A 150 14.64 8.77 23.87
N ARG A 151 14.52 9.54 22.82
CA ARG A 151 14.26 9.06 21.45
C ARG A 151 15.17 9.77 20.46
N TYR A 152 15.69 9.02 19.51
CA TYR A 152 16.42 9.56 18.39
C TYR A 152 15.50 9.79 17.20
N HIS A 153 15.74 10.88 16.50
CA HIS A 153 15.03 11.27 15.30
C HIS A 153 15.97 11.13 14.09
N ILE A 154 15.61 10.25 13.17
CA ILE A 154 16.31 10.02 11.90
C ILE A 154 15.46 10.61 10.78
N PHE A 155 16.05 11.44 9.94
CA PHE A 155 15.41 12.13 8.83
C PHE A 155 16.44 12.46 7.74
N TYR A 156 16.06 13.13 6.66
CA TYR A 156 16.91 13.33 5.48
C TYR A 156 18.29 13.93 5.77
N SER A 157 18.42 14.83 6.72
CA SER A 157 19.70 15.45 7.10
C SER A 157 20.46 14.69 8.21
N LYS A 158 19.81 13.74 8.88
CA LYS A 158 20.36 12.90 9.95
C LYS A 158 20.06 11.41 9.67
N LYS A 159 20.79 10.85 8.71
CA LYS A 159 20.49 9.52 8.13
C LYS A 159 21.05 8.32 8.92
N LYS A 160 21.93 8.53 9.88
CA LYS A 160 22.61 7.47 10.62
C LYS A 160 22.64 7.77 12.11
N PHE A 161 22.46 6.74 12.89
CA PHE A 161 22.67 6.75 14.32
C PHE A 161 23.48 5.50 14.71
N TYR A 162 24.45 5.65 15.60
CA TYR A 162 25.32 4.58 16.07
C TYR A 162 25.07 4.34 17.55
N TYR A 163 24.76 3.12 17.93
CA TYR A 163 24.77 2.68 19.31
C TYR A 163 26.18 2.28 19.70
N VAL A 164 26.65 2.79 20.82
CA VAL A 164 27.77 2.19 21.51
C VAL A 164 27.20 1.26 22.58
N THR A 165 27.24 -0.03 22.34
CA THR A 165 26.99 -1.00 23.39
C THR A 165 28.21 -1.06 24.28
N ASN A 166 28.15 -0.46 25.46
CA ASN A 166 29.13 -0.77 26.49
C ASN A 166 28.87 -2.21 26.92
N SER A 167 29.57 -3.16 26.30
CA SER A 167 29.74 -4.49 26.89
C SER A 167 30.64 -4.31 28.10
N SER A 168 30.04 -4.09 29.28
CA SER A 168 30.78 -4.31 30.52
C SER A 168 31.03 -5.82 30.63
N THR A 169 32.28 -6.21 30.49
CA THR A 169 32.83 -7.50 30.86
C THR A 169 32.61 -7.75 32.36
#